data_9fbd46848009da8502d30f70ac9526aa
#
_entry.id   9fbd46848009da8502d30f70ac9526aa
#
_cell.length_a   1.000
_cell.length_b   1.000
_cell.length_c   1.000
_cell.angle_alpha   90.00
_cell.angle_beta   90.00
_cell.angle_gamma   90.00
#
_symmetry.space_group_name_H-M   'P 1'
#
loop_
_entity.id
_entity.type
_entity.pdbx_description
1 polymer ?
#
loop_
_entity_poly.entity_id
_entity_poly.type
_entity_poly.pdbx_seq_one_letter_code
_entity_poly.pdbx_strand_id
1 'polypeptide(L)'
;MNRSIFYAAAMAALTAFAVACGTTSVNVNTSNMANRTANAANSVSNTMANAGNTVANTISNAASSVTGGSDTGFVSEAAIGGMAEVELGKMASTKAANAEVKKFAQMMVTDHTNANNELKALAQKKGWTLPAEPDSSHKATMDDLRSRVGADFDKAYVEEMVDDHEEDVAAFENKAKNATDPDLKAFAEKTLPTLRKHLDAIKAIQAKMK
;
A
#
# COMPACT_ATOMS: atom_id res chain seq x y z
N MET A 1 -15.48 18.10 6.42
CA MET A 1 -14.56 18.67 7.43
C MET A 1 -13.13 18.38 6.97
N ASN A 2 -12.41 19.40 6.49
CA ASN A 2 -11.07 19.27 5.93
C ASN A 2 -10.04 18.93 7.03
N ARG A 3 -9.35 17.79 6.89
CA ARG A 3 -8.17 17.49 7.72
C ARG A 3 -6.90 17.85 6.93
N SER A 4 -6.40 19.07 7.18
CA SER A 4 -5.10 19.52 6.69
C SER A 4 -3.98 18.85 7.50
N ILE A 5 -3.12 18.10 6.84
CA ILE A 5 -1.92 17.51 7.44
C ILE A 5 -0.78 18.53 7.34
N PHE A 6 -0.29 19.01 8.48
CA PHE A 6 0.89 19.88 8.57
C PHE A 6 2.17 19.04 8.54
N TYR A 7 3.00 19.24 7.53
CA TYR A 7 4.39 18.75 7.52
C TYR A 7 5.28 19.76 8.23
N ALA A 8 5.89 19.34 9.34
CA ALA A 8 6.93 20.09 10.02
C ALA A 8 8.30 19.73 9.42
N ALA A 9 8.97 20.70 8.80
CA ALA A 9 10.33 20.57 8.32
C ALA A 9 11.31 20.77 9.49
N ALA A 10 12.12 19.77 9.80
CA ALA A 10 13.21 19.86 10.76
C ALA A 10 14.48 20.36 10.05
N MET A 11 14.89 21.59 10.37
CA MET A 11 16.22 22.12 10.00
C MET A 11 17.28 21.64 10.99
N ALA A 12 18.28 20.91 10.48
CA ALA A 12 19.46 20.55 11.25
C ALA A 12 20.50 21.70 11.15
N ALA A 13 20.83 22.29 12.29
CA ALA A 13 21.88 23.31 12.41
C ALA A 13 23.26 22.65 12.46
N LEU A 14 24.15 23.06 11.57
CA LEU A 14 25.56 22.69 11.55
C LEU A 14 26.34 23.61 12.48
N THR A 15 26.83 23.11 13.61
CA THR A 15 27.76 23.82 14.49
C THR A 15 29.19 23.43 14.13
N ALA A 16 29.97 24.42 13.68
CA ALA A 16 31.40 24.27 13.44
C ALA A 16 32.17 24.37 14.76
N PHE A 17 32.98 23.37 15.08
CA PHE A 17 33.94 23.42 16.18
C PHE A 17 35.33 23.76 15.64
N ALA A 18 35.87 24.87 16.08
CA ALA A 18 37.25 25.23 15.86
C ALA A 18 38.13 24.63 16.98
N VAL A 19 39.12 23.83 16.61
CA VAL A 19 40.11 23.27 17.54
C VAL A 19 41.45 23.96 17.33
N ALA A 20 41.98 24.46 18.43
CA ALA A 20 43.27 25.18 18.51
C ALA A 20 44.47 24.24 18.28
N CYS A 21 45.49 24.78 17.64
CA CYS A 21 46.75 24.14 17.24
C CYS A 21 47.63 23.89 18.46
N GLY A 22 47.95 22.62 18.74
CA GLY A 22 49.08 22.21 19.57
C GLY A 22 50.04 21.37 18.74
N THR A 23 51.28 21.83 18.57
CA THR A 23 52.32 21.15 17.81
C THR A 23 52.91 19.96 18.58
N THR A 24 52.52 18.77 18.21
CA THR A 24 53.20 17.52 18.57
C THR A 24 53.60 16.81 17.28
N SER A 25 54.92 16.60 17.07
CA SER A 25 55.44 15.89 15.91
C SER A 25 55.04 14.41 15.98
N VAL A 26 54.02 14.02 15.26
CA VAL A 26 53.62 12.61 15.13
C VAL A 26 54.18 12.10 13.79
N ASN A 27 55.02 11.06 13.89
CA ASN A 27 55.51 10.34 12.71
C ASN A 27 54.36 9.60 12.06
N VAL A 28 53.75 10.18 11.04
CA VAL A 28 52.56 9.60 10.38
C VAL A 28 53.02 8.71 9.24
N ASN A 29 52.77 7.40 9.39
CA ASN A 29 52.99 6.43 8.32
C ASN A 29 51.97 6.75 7.18
N THR A 30 52.42 7.45 6.14
CA THR A 30 51.62 7.98 5.02
C THR A 30 50.89 6.88 4.23
N SER A 31 51.40 5.64 4.23
CA SER A 31 50.75 4.49 3.57
C SER A 31 49.42 4.07 4.22
N ASN A 32 49.37 4.17 5.55
CA ASN A 32 48.11 3.86 6.28
C ASN A 32 47.06 4.97 6.19
N MET A 33 47.49 6.22 5.97
CA MET A 33 46.57 7.34 5.73
C MET A 33 45.90 7.24 4.35
N ALA A 34 46.67 6.93 3.30
CA ALA A 34 46.13 6.78 1.95
C ALA A 34 45.07 5.66 1.87
N ASN A 35 45.33 4.52 2.52
CA ASN A 35 44.32 3.40 2.58
C ASN A 35 43.08 3.76 3.39
N ARG A 36 43.21 4.52 4.48
CA ARG A 36 42.05 4.98 5.27
C ARG A 36 41.22 5.99 4.49
N THR A 37 41.85 6.88 3.74
CA THR A 37 41.15 7.86 2.89
C THR A 37 40.43 7.19 1.72
N ALA A 38 41.07 6.19 1.08
CA ALA A 38 40.43 5.42 0.00
C ALA A 38 39.23 4.61 0.50
N ASN A 39 39.35 3.97 1.68
CA ASN A 39 38.23 3.23 2.28
C ASN A 39 37.09 4.16 2.74
N ALA A 40 37.40 5.35 3.25
CA ALA A 40 36.38 6.34 3.59
C ALA A 40 35.67 6.88 2.34
N ALA A 41 36.42 7.15 1.27
CA ALA A 41 35.83 7.57 0.00
C ALA A 41 34.93 6.52 -0.64
N ASN A 42 35.32 5.23 -0.60
CA ASN A 42 34.49 4.13 -1.08
C ASN A 42 33.23 3.93 -0.21
N SER A 43 33.35 4.09 1.10
CA SER A 43 32.20 4.01 2.02
C SER A 43 31.19 5.13 1.76
N VAL A 44 31.66 6.37 1.55
CA VAL A 44 30.81 7.52 1.21
C VAL A 44 30.17 7.34 -0.18
N SER A 45 30.91 6.84 -1.16
CA SER A 45 30.37 6.58 -2.50
C SER A 45 29.28 5.51 -2.48
N ASN A 46 29.48 4.42 -1.73
CA ASN A 46 28.46 3.38 -1.58
C ASN A 46 27.22 3.87 -0.80
N THR A 47 27.42 4.71 0.21
CA THR A 47 26.29 5.30 0.96
C THR A 47 25.49 6.28 0.08
N MET A 48 26.18 7.10 -0.73
CA MET A 48 25.52 8.00 -1.68
C MET A 48 24.79 7.25 -2.81
N ALA A 49 25.38 6.19 -3.34
CA ALA A 49 24.71 5.34 -4.35
C ALA A 49 23.46 4.65 -3.78
N ASN A 50 23.53 4.13 -2.55
CA ASN A 50 22.38 3.55 -1.87
C ASN A 50 21.29 4.59 -1.54
N ALA A 51 21.68 5.77 -1.07
CA ALA A 51 20.75 6.88 -0.84
C ALA A 51 20.10 7.34 -2.16
N GLY A 52 20.87 7.44 -3.24
CA GLY A 52 20.37 7.77 -4.58
C GLY A 52 19.35 6.75 -5.09
N ASN A 53 19.62 5.45 -4.94
CA ASN A 53 18.69 4.39 -5.30
C ASN A 53 17.41 4.39 -4.44
N THR A 54 17.53 4.65 -3.14
CA THR A 54 16.38 4.77 -2.24
C THR A 54 15.51 5.97 -2.62
N VAL A 55 16.11 7.12 -2.88
CA VAL A 55 15.39 8.33 -3.32
C VAL A 55 14.76 8.12 -4.70
N ALA A 56 15.47 7.51 -5.64
CA ALA A 56 14.95 7.22 -6.97
C ALA A 56 13.74 6.25 -6.89
N ASN A 57 13.81 5.20 -6.06
CA ASN A 57 12.69 4.28 -5.83
C ASN A 57 11.51 4.99 -5.14
N THR A 58 11.78 5.85 -4.15
CA THR A 58 10.72 6.61 -3.46
C THR A 58 10.05 7.61 -4.41
N ILE A 59 10.82 8.29 -5.27
CA ILE A 59 10.27 9.22 -6.27
C ILE A 59 9.50 8.46 -7.36
N SER A 60 10.00 7.29 -7.80
CA SER A 60 9.30 6.45 -8.78
C SER A 60 7.97 5.93 -8.21
N ASN A 61 7.94 5.51 -6.95
CA ASN A 61 6.73 5.09 -6.26
C ASN A 61 5.75 6.26 -6.05
N ALA A 62 6.24 7.44 -5.67
CA ALA A 62 5.41 8.64 -5.53
C ALA A 62 4.88 9.15 -6.89
N ALA A 63 5.67 9.09 -7.95
CA ALA A 63 5.22 9.45 -9.30
C ALA A 63 4.20 8.44 -9.85
N SER A 64 4.33 7.16 -9.48
CA SER A 64 3.39 6.11 -9.87
C SER A 64 2.01 6.27 -9.20
N SER A 65 1.96 6.80 -7.98
CA SER A 65 0.68 7.10 -7.30
C SER A 65 -0.04 8.33 -7.87
N VAL A 66 0.68 9.24 -8.55
CA VAL A 66 0.08 10.45 -9.14
C VAL A 66 -0.42 10.23 -10.59
N THR A 67 0.06 9.20 -11.29
CA THR A 67 -0.26 8.97 -12.73
C THR A 67 -0.95 7.64 -13.03
N GLY A 68 -1.75 7.12 -12.10
CA GLY A 68 -2.45 5.83 -12.31
C GLY A 68 -1.57 4.60 -12.11
N GLY A 69 -0.58 4.68 -11.25
CA GLY A 69 0.27 3.61 -10.72
C GLY A 69 0.93 2.70 -11.78
N SER A 70 2.18 2.28 -11.58
CA SER A 70 2.77 1.22 -12.39
C SER A 70 1.91 -0.06 -12.31
N ASP A 71 2.06 -0.97 -13.27
CA ASP A 71 1.33 -2.26 -13.23
C ASP A 71 1.68 -3.05 -11.96
N THR A 72 2.95 -3.04 -11.54
CA THR A 72 3.38 -3.69 -10.29
C THR A 72 2.86 -2.98 -9.03
N GLY A 73 2.74 -1.65 -9.04
CA GLY A 73 2.12 -0.88 -7.96
C GLY A 73 0.65 -1.26 -7.78
N PHE A 74 -0.12 -1.25 -8.86
CA PHE A 74 -1.51 -1.70 -8.84
C PHE A 74 -1.65 -3.14 -8.35
N VAL A 75 -0.81 -4.05 -8.81
CA VAL A 75 -0.83 -5.47 -8.39
C VAL A 75 -0.59 -5.60 -6.89
N SER A 76 0.31 -4.78 -6.33
CA SER A 76 0.56 -4.73 -4.88
C SER A 76 -0.65 -4.22 -4.10
N GLU A 77 -1.25 -3.10 -4.53
CA GLU A 77 -2.43 -2.51 -3.90
C GLU A 77 -3.64 -3.45 -3.98
N ALA A 78 -3.92 -4.03 -5.16
CA ALA A 78 -5.00 -4.99 -5.33
C ALA A 78 -4.82 -6.26 -4.48
N ALA A 79 -3.58 -6.70 -4.24
CA ALA A 79 -3.32 -7.83 -3.35
C ALA A 79 -3.56 -7.45 -1.87
N ILE A 80 -3.15 -6.25 -1.44
CA ILE A 80 -3.36 -5.73 -0.08
C ILE A 80 -4.85 -5.57 0.20
N GLY A 81 -5.57 -4.84 -0.65
CA GLY A 81 -7.01 -4.60 -0.53
C GLY A 81 -7.81 -5.90 -0.55
N GLY A 82 -7.57 -6.74 -1.56
CA GLY A 82 -8.28 -8.02 -1.67
C GLY A 82 -8.07 -8.97 -0.48
N MET A 83 -6.89 -8.96 0.17
CA MET A 83 -6.69 -9.69 1.44
C MET A 83 -7.49 -9.06 2.57
N ALA A 84 -7.50 -7.73 2.69
CA ALA A 84 -8.25 -7.03 3.72
C ALA A 84 -9.75 -7.28 3.58
N GLU A 85 -10.30 -7.20 2.36
CA GLU A 85 -11.71 -7.44 2.07
C GLU A 85 -12.15 -8.87 2.40
N VAL A 86 -11.30 -9.87 2.17
CA VAL A 86 -11.56 -11.25 2.60
C VAL A 86 -11.65 -11.35 4.12
N GLU A 87 -10.74 -10.72 4.86
CA GLU A 87 -10.76 -10.73 6.33
C GLU A 87 -11.96 -9.94 6.90
N LEU A 88 -12.24 -8.76 6.33
CA LEU A 88 -13.42 -7.97 6.68
C LEU A 88 -14.72 -8.71 6.37
N GLY A 89 -14.79 -9.39 5.22
CA GLY A 89 -15.92 -10.24 4.84
C GLY A 89 -16.12 -11.41 5.82
N LYS A 90 -15.07 -12.11 6.23
CA LYS A 90 -15.13 -13.15 7.26
C LYS A 90 -15.67 -12.61 8.58
N MET A 91 -15.17 -11.46 9.00
CA MET A 91 -15.63 -10.78 10.21
C MET A 91 -17.12 -10.44 10.12
N ALA A 92 -17.55 -9.80 9.04
CA ALA A 92 -18.94 -9.37 8.85
C ALA A 92 -19.91 -10.55 8.67
N SER A 93 -19.48 -11.63 8.03
CA SER A 93 -20.32 -12.84 7.87
C SER A 93 -20.75 -13.45 9.19
N THR A 94 -19.97 -13.26 10.26
CA THR A 94 -20.29 -13.76 11.61
C THR A 94 -20.86 -12.68 12.52
N LYS A 95 -20.32 -11.47 12.45
CA LYS A 95 -20.54 -10.39 13.43
C LYS A 95 -21.72 -9.47 13.10
N ALA A 96 -22.02 -9.28 11.80
CA ALA A 96 -23.10 -8.38 11.40
C ALA A 96 -24.45 -8.79 12.04
N ALA A 97 -25.25 -7.80 12.41
CA ALA A 97 -26.61 -8.01 12.90
C ALA A 97 -27.61 -8.10 11.72
N ASN A 98 -27.37 -7.32 10.67
CA ASN A 98 -28.21 -7.27 9.48
C ASN A 98 -27.95 -8.48 8.56
N ALA A 99 -29.02 -9.18 8.18
CA ALA A 99 -28.93 -10.39 7.34
C ALA A 99 -28.44 -10.08 5.90
N GLU A 100 -28.76 -8.90 5.34
CA GLU A 100 -28.29 -8.50 4.02
C GLU A 100 -26.79 -8.22 4.06
N VAL A 101 -26.28 -7.59 5.12
CA VAL A 101 -24.85 -7.38 5.35
C VAL A 101 -24.11 -8.71 5.47
N LYS A 102 -24.64 -9.68 6.25
CA LYS A 102 -24.06 -11.04 6.32
C LYS A 102 -23.97 -11.71 4.96
N LYS A 103 -25.03 -11.64 4.17
CA LYS A 103 -25.08 -12.26 2.84
C LYS A 103 -24.07 -11.59 1.89
N PHE A 104 -23.98 -10.26 1.92
CA PHE A 104 -22.99 -9.51 1.15
C PHE A 104 -21.57 -9.93 1.56
N ALA A 105 -21.28 -9.99 2.84
CA ALA A 105 -19.99 -10.39 3.37
C ALA A 105 -19.56 -11.80 2.92
N GLN A 106 -20.49 -12.76 2.85
CA GLN A 106 -20.20 -14.10 2.32
C GLN A 106 -19.86 -14.08 0.82
N MET A 107 -20.53 -13.23 0.04
CA MET A 107 -20.21 -13.00 -1.36
C MET A 107 -18.80 -12.41 -1.50
N MET A 108 -18.46 -11.40 -0.69
CA MET A 108 -17.13 -10.78 -0.64
C MET A 108 -16.04 -11.82 -0.39
N VAL A 109 -16.20 -12.67 0.63
CA VAL A 109 -15.21 -13.73 0.92
C VAL A 109 -15.00 -14.64 -0.29
N THR A 110 -16.08 -15.05 -0.96
CA THR A 110 -15.98 -15.95 -2.11
C THR A 110 -15.30 -15.31 -3.30
N ASP A 111 -15.80 -14.15 -3.70
CA ASP A 111 -15.39 -13.51 -4.95
C ASP A 111 -13.96 -12.93 -4.82
N HIS A 112 -13.62 -12.30 -3.69
CA HIS A 112 -12.27 -11.77 -3.47
C HIS A 112 -11.23 -12.86 -3.20
N THR A 113 -11.60 -13.99 -2.59
CA THR A 113 -10.70 -15.15 -2.51
C THR A 113 -10.35 -15.67 -3.92
N ASN A 114 -11.32 -15.75 -4.81
CA ASN A 114 -11.09 -16.18 -6.19
C ASN A 114 -10.20 -15.18 -6.95
N ALA A 115 -10.49 -13.90 -6.85
CA ALA A 115 -9.70 -12.84 -7.47
C ALA A 115 -8.25 -12.82 -6.95
N ASN A 116 -8.06 -12.96 -5.63
CA ASN A 116 -6.73 -13.04 -5.01
C ASN A 116 -5.92 -14.25 -5.50
N ASN A 117 -6.57 -15.40 -5.66
CA ASN A 117 -5.90 -16.58 -6.20
C ASN A 117 -5.48 -16.40 -7.66
N GLU A 118 -6.32 -15.75 -8.47
CA GLU A 118 -5.98 -15.41 -9.85
C GLU A 118 -4.83 -14.41 -9.93
N LEU A 119 -4.88 -13.35 -9.13
CA LEU A 119 -3.81 -12.35 -9.05
C LEU A 119 -2.48 -12.98 -8.59
N LYS A 120 -2.54 -13.88 -7.62
CA LYS A 120 -1.37 -14.63 -7.16
C LYS A 120 -0.77 -15.49 -8.26
N ALA A 121 -1.60 -16.20 -9.03
CA ALA A 121 -1.15 -17.01 -10.15
C ALA A 121 -0.52 -16.13 -11.26
N LEU A 122 -1.13 -14.98 -11.54
CA LEU A 122 -0.59 -14.00 -12.49
C LEU A 122 0.77 -13.48 -12.01
N ALA A 123 0.88 -13.07 -10.76
CA ALA A 123 2.13 -12.57 -10.18
C ALA A 123 3.24 -13.63 -10.25
N GLN A 124 2.94 -14.88 -9.93
CA GLN A 124 3.89 -15.98 -10.06
C GLN A 124 4.37 -16.17 -11.53
N LYS A 125 3.45 -16.13 -12.49
CA LYS A 125 3.77 -16.21 -13.93
C LYS A 125 4.70 -15.09 -14.38
N LYS A 126 4.53 -13.87 -13.80
CA LYS A 126 5.27 -12.66 -14.16
C LYS A 126 6.54 -12.44 -13.33
N GLY A 127 6.78 -13.22 -12.29
CA GLY A 127 7.87 -13.00 -11.34
C GLY A 127 7.67 -11.75 -10.46
N TRP A 128 6.43 -11.30 -10.27
CA TRP A 128 6.10 -10.19 -9.39
C TRP A 128 5.98 -10.66 -7.95
N THR A 129 6.51 -9.86 -7.03
CA THR A 129 6.40 -10.11 -5.60
C THR A 129 5.12 -9.46 -5.07
N LEU A 130 4.28 -10.23 -4.39
CA LEU A 130 3.09 -9.73 -3.71
C LEU A 130 3.37 -9.53 -2.22
N PRO A 131 2.71 -8.53 -1.58
CA PRO A 131 2.63 -8.45 -0.13
C PRO A 131 2.05 -9.74 0.45
N ALA A 132 2.51 -10.11 1.65
CA ALA A 132 2.06 -11.32 2.32
C ALA A 132 0.86 -11.09 3.26
N GLU A 133 0.58 -9.82 3.59
CA GLU A 133 -0.46 -9.41 4.52
C GLU A 133 -0.96 -7.99 4.19
N PRO A 134 -2.16 -7.61 4.67
CA PRO A 134 -2.64 -6.23 4.58
C PRO A 134 -1.69 -5.25 5.26
N ASP A 135 -1.66 -4.03 4.79
CA ASP A 135 -0.83 -2.97 5.35
C ASP A 135 -1.38 -2.43 6.68
N SER A 136 -0.68 -1.43 7.24
CA SER A 136 -1.05 -0.85 8.54
C SER A 136 -2.39 -0.10 8.51
N SER A 137 -2.77 0.47 7.37
CA SER A 137 -4.04 1.19 7.21
C SER A 137 -5.20 0.22 7.28
N HIS A 138 -5.17 -0.83 6.46
CA HIS A 138 -6.21 -1.86 6.47
C HIS A 138 -6.29 -2.60 7.81
N LYS A 139 -5.14 -2.84 8.47
CA LYS A 139 -5.13 -3.41 9.84
C LYS A 139 -5.83 -2.50 10.84
N ALA A 140 -5.63 -1.18 10.76
CA ALA A 140 -6.31 -0.22 11.63
C ALA A 140 -7.84 -0.21 11.40
N THR A 141 -8.29 -0.25 10.14
CA THR A 141 -9.71 -0.41 9.79
C THR A 141 -10.29 -1.71 10.35
N MET A 142 -9.58 -2.84 10.20
CA MET A 142 -10.02 -4.11 10.77
C MET A 142 -10.13 -4.07 12.29
N ASP A 143 -9.22 -3.38 12.99
CA ASP A 143 -9.24 -3.25 14.44
C ASP A 143 -10.39 -2.33 14.91
N ASP A 144 -10.66 -1.24 14.19
CA ASP A 144 -11.81 -0.38 14.45
C ASP A 144 -13.12 -1.17 14.31
N LEU A 145 -13.32 -1.85 13.18
CA LEU A 145 -14.50 -2.67 12.94
C LEU A 145 -14.65 -3.82 13.95
N ARG A 146 -13.54 -4.41 14.39
CA ARG A 146 -13.55 -5.46 15.43
C ARG A 146 -14.09 -4.94 16.75
N SER A 147 -13.86 -3.67 17.08
CA SER A 147 -14.34 -3.05 18.31
C SER A 147 -15.83 -2.75 18.32
N ARG A 148 -16.47 -2.59 17.15
CA ARG A 148 -17.88 -2.22 16.99
C ARG A 148 -18.80 -3.43 17.11
N VAL A 149 -20.08 -3.21 17.43
CA VAL A 149 -21.09 -4.27 17.60
C VAL A 149 -22.46 -3.85 17.05
N GLY A 150 -23.29 -4.82 16.66
CA GLY A 150 -24.66 -4.57 16.25
C GLY A 150 -24.78 -3.61 15.07
N ALA A 151 -25.71 -2.68 15.16
CA ALA A 151 -25.98 -1.71 14.09
C ALA A 151 -24.79 -0.77 13.80
N ASP A 152 -23.97 -0.46 14.81
CA ASP A 152 -22.79 0.39 14.63
C ASP A 152 -21.69 -0.34 13.82
N PHE A 153 -21.57 -1.66 14.02
CA PHE A 153 -20.71 -2.49 13.18
C PHE A 153 -21.23 -2.53 11.74
N ASP A 154 -22.51 -2.85 11.56
CA ASP A 154 -23.13 -2.96 10.24
C ASP A 154 -22.97 -1.67 9.42
N LYS A 155 -23.24 -0.54 10.07
CA LYS A 155 -23.09 0.78 9.43
C LYS A 155 -21.66 1.05 9.00
N ALA A 156 -20.70 0.86 9.90
CA ALA A 156 -19.29 1.13 9.62
C ALA A 156 -18.74 0.18 8.54
N TYR A 157 -19.11 -1.11 8.56
CA TYR A 157 -18.73 -2.07 7.53
C TYR A 157 -19.29 -1.68 6.16
N VAL A 158 -20.55 -1.25 6.10
CA VAL A 158 -21.20 -0.86 4.84
C VAL A 158 -20.58 0.42 4.30
N GLU A 159 -20.25 1.41 5.14
CA GLU A 159 -19.54 2.62 4.75
C GLU A 159 -18.16 2.30 4.17
N GLU A 160 -17.37 1.47 4.85
CA GLU A 160 -16.06 1.03 4.38
C GLU A 160 -16.15 0.31 3.04
N MET A 161 -17.06 -0.65 2.90
CA MET A 161 -17.20 -1.39 1.64
C MET A 161 -17.68 -0.53 0.47
N VAL A 162 -18.42 0.56 0.72
CA VAL A 162 -18.77 1.52 -0.34
C VAL A 162 -17.53 2.29 -0.79
N ASP A 163 -16.76 2.80 0.17
CA ASP A 163 -15.57 3.63 -0.12
C ASP A 163 -14.51 2.78 -0.85
N ASP A 164 -14.18 1.59 -0.35
CA ASP A 164 -13.22 0.67 -0.95
C ASP A 164 -13.62 0.30 -2.39
N HIS A 165 -14.89 -0.05 -2.62
CA HIS A 165 -15.33 -0.46 -3.96
C HIS A 165 -15.45 0.69 -4.94
N GLU A 166 -15.67 1.94 -4.50
CA GLU A 166 -15.57 3.12 -5.38
C GLU A 166 -14.13 3.31 -5.87
N GLU A 167 -13.15 3.15 -4.98
CA GLU A 167 -11.73 3.23 -5.31
C GLU A 167 -11.29 2.06 -6.21
N ASP A 168 -11.68 0.83 -5.87
CA ASP A 168 -11.36 -0.36 -6.64
C ASP A 168 -11.92 -0.32 -8.06
N VAL A 169 -13.20 0.03 -8.22
CA VAL A 169 -13.81 0.16 -9.55
C VAL A 169 -13.03 1.17 -10.39
N ALA A 170 -12.66 2.32 -9.84
CA ALA A 170 -11.88 3.33 -10.55
C ALA A 170 -10.47 2.82 -10.92
N ALA A 171 -9.79 2.13 -10.00
CA ALA A 171 -8.46 1.58 -10.23
C ALA A 171 -8.47 0.47 -11.29
N PHE A 172 -9.43 -0.46 -11.21
CA PHE A 172 -9.58 -1.55 -12.17
C PHE A 172 -10.04 -1.05 -13.55
N GLU A 173 -10.91 -0.03 -13.62
CA GLU A 173 -11.24 0.63 -14.89
C GLU A 173 -10.02 1.26 -15.55
N ASN A 174 -9.17 1.90 -14.78
CA ASN A 174 -7.91 2.47 -15.28
C ASN A 174 -7.02 1.36 -15.85
N LYS A 175 -6.83 0.26 -15.12
CA LYS A 175 -5.97 -0.85 -15.57
C LYS A 175 -6.55 -1.64 -16.73
N ALA A 176 -7.84 -1.84 -16.79
CA ALA A 176 -8.52 -2.42 -17.93
C ALA A 176 -8.29 -1.62 -19.25
N LYS A 177 -8.09 -0.30 -19.13
CA LYS A 177 -7.80 0.57 -20.28
C LYS A 177 -6.31 0.70 -20.56
N ASN A 178 -5.50 0.90 -19.52
CA ASN A 178 -4.15 1.46 -19.61
C ASN A 178 -3.02 0.54 -19.12
N ALA A 179 -3.32 -0.67 -18.63
CA ALA A 179 -2.25 -1.60 -18.23
C ALA A 179 -1.32 -1.90 -19.42
N THR A 180 -0.01 -1.87 -19.16
CA THR A 180 1.01 -2.18 -20.17
C THR A 180 1.20 -3.67 -20.35
N ASP A 181 0.97 -4.45 -19.30
CA ASP A 181 0.99 -5.92 -19.34
C ASP A 181 -0.38 -6.46 -19.81
N PRO A 182 -0.44 -7.23 -20.92
CA PRO A 182 -1.71 -7.70 -21.46
C PRO A 182 -2.44 -8.71 -20.56
N ASP A 183 -1.72 -9.50 -19.76
CA ASP A 183 -2.35 -10.44 -18.83
C ASP A 183 -2.96 -9.69 -17.64
N LEU A 184 -2.31 -8.62 -17.18
CA LEU A 184 -2.86 -7.75 -16.15
C LEU A 184 -4.10 -7.01 -16.65
N LYS A 185 -4.05 -6.51 -17.89
CA LYS A 185 -5.22 -5.90 -18.52
C LYS A 185 -6.40 -6.87 -18.55
N ALA A 186 -6.18 -8.10 -18.99
CA ALA A 186 -7.21 -9.14 -19.04
C ALA A 186 -7.75 -9.49 -17.64
N PHE A 187 -6.88 -9.54 -16.61
CA PHE A 187 -7.30 -9.72 -15.21
C PHE A 187 -8.21 -8.59 -14.75
N ALA A 188 -7.83 -7.34 -15.01
CA ALA A 188 -8.64 -6.18 -14.64
C ALA A 188 -10.00 -6.16 -15.38
N GLU A 189 -10.01 -6.42 -16.68
CA GLU A 189 -11.24 -6.53 -17.48
C GLU A 189 -12.19 -7.62 -16.96
N LYS A 190 -11.64 -8.75 -16.55
CA LYS A 190 -12.41 -9.88 -16.00
C LYS A 190 -12.99 -9.60 -14.64
N THR A 191 -12.23 -8.93 -13.76
CA THR A 191 -12.61 -8.68 -12.36
C THR A 191 -13.59 -7.51 -12.21
N LEU A 192 -13.44 -6.47 -13.03
CA LEU A 192 -14.21 -5.24 -12.98
C LEU A 192 -15.75 -5.43 -12.93
N PRO A 193 -16.39 -6.32 -13.70
CA PRO A 193 -17.83 -6.55 -13.61
C PRO A 193 -18.27 -7.04 -12.22
N THR A 194 -17.44 -7.83 -11.52
CA THR A 194 -17.72 -8.31 -10.17
C THR A 194 -17.64 -7.18 -9.16
N LEU A 195 -16.61 -6.33 -9.24
CA LEU A 195 -16.46 -5.16 -8.36
C LEU A 195 -17.65 -4.18 -8.51
N ARG A 196 -18.08 -3.91 -9.74
CA ARG A 196 -19.28 -3.08 -9.99
C ARG A 196 -20.54 -3.68 -9.37
N LYS A 197 -20.73 -4.99 -9.50
CA LYS A 197 -21.86 -5.69 -8.86
C LYS A 197 -21.80 -5.60 -7.33
N HIS A 198 -20.61 -5.70 -6.73
CA HIS A 198 -20.44 -5.50 -5.30
C HIS A 198 -20.79 -4.06 -4.90
N LEU A 199 -20.29 -3.06 -5.61
CA LEU A 199 -20.59 -1.66 -5.36
C LEU A 199 -22.08 -1.36 -5.43
N ASP A 200 -22.77 -1.86 -6.45
CA ASP A 200 -24.22 -1.70 -6.59
C ASP A 200 -24.98 -2.37 -5.43
N ALA A 201 -24.55 -3.57 -5.05
CA ALA A 201 -25.18 -4.33 -3.95
C ALA A 201 -24.98 -3.62 -2.60
N ILE A 202 -23.77 -3.15 -2.30
CA ILE A 202 -23.51 -2.51 -1.00
C ILE A 202 -24.18 -1.13 -0.90
N LYS A 203 -24.25 -0.36 -1.98
CA LYS A 203 -25.02 0.89 -2.04
C LYS A 203 -26.51 0.65 -1.84
N ALA A 204 -27.07 -0.44 -2.39
CA ALA A 204 -28.45 -0.82 -2.15
C ALA A 204 -28.72 -1.17 -0.69
N ILE A 205 -27.78 -1.84 0.00
CA ILE A 205 -27.84 -2.11 1.43
C ILE A 205 -27.76 -0.80 2.22
N GLN A 206 -26.78 0.07 1.91
CA GLN A 206 -26.59 1.38 2.55
C GLN A 206 -27.87 2.23 2.50
N ALA A 207 -28.55 2.25 1.34
CA ALA A 207 -29.76 3.03 1.16
C ALA A 207 -30.93 2.58 2.07
N LYS A 208 -30.96 1.30 2.48
CA LYS A 208 -31.98 0.74 3.40
C LYS A 208 -31.66 0.94 4.87
N MET A 209 -30.41 1.33 5.19
CA MET A 209 -29.94 1.53 6.57
C MET A 209 -30.05 2.97 7.05
N LYS A 210 -30.57 3.87 6.21
CA LYS A 210 -30.77 5.31 6.51
C LYS A 210 -32.05 5.56 7.29
#